data_e5edc1023d6f1f96ce4a2825f165852a
#
_entry.id   e5edc1023d6f1f96ce4a2825f165852a
#
_cell.length_a   1.000
_cell.length_b   1.000
_cell.length_c   1.000
_cell.angle_alpha   90.00
_cell.angle_beta   90.00
_cell.angle_gamma   90.00
#
_symmetry.space_group_name_H-M   'P 1'
#
loop_
_entity.id
_entity.type
_entity.pdbx_description
1 polymer ?
#
loop_
_entity_poly.entity_id
_entity_poly.type
_entity_poly.pdbx_seq_one_letter_code
_entity_poly.pdbx_strand_id
1 'polypeptide(L)'
;MAALIGSTVLAFISTNIDYLLILIIIFAKYKNKHDDKLIFIGELLGSGTLIGVSLIVAFWLKMIPEEWILGFLGIIPIVMGIKMYFGDEDEGNEVREKLGKPQRSIVLSVIMITIATCGPDNLAIYVPFFTTLNAGDIPIVLGLFFIFLCMITWLSKMITNLPKIQVFFERFGDLITLLVYVFLGIYILLESGTIQHFI
;
A
#
# COMPACT_ATOMS: atom_id res chain seq x y z
N MET A 1 -11.72 17.62 -6.98
CA MET A 1 -12.26 16.73 -5.92
C MET A 1 -12.50 15.30 -6.43
N ALA A 2 -13.30 15.06 -7.50
CA ALA A 2 -13.53 13.68 -7.97
C ALA A 2 -12.23 12.98 -8.42
N ALA A 3 -11.36 13.66 -9.19
CA ALA A 3 -10.06 13.14 -9.59
C ALA A 3 -9.15 12.84 -8.39
N LEU A 4 -9.12 13.74 -7.40
CA LEU A 4 -8.36 13.54 -6.16
C LEU A 4 -8.81 12.27 -5.40
N ILE A 5 -10.12 12.11 -5.23
CA ILE A 5 -10.68 10.93 -4.57
C ILE A 5 -10.35 9.66 -5.39
N GLY A 6 -10.52 9.71 -6.70
CA GLY A 6 -10.22 8.58 -7.58
C GLY A 6 -8.75 8.14 -7.52
N SER A 7 -7.81 9.09 -7.63
CA SER A 7 -6.38 8.79 -7.53
C SER A 7 -5.98 8.31 -6.13
N THR A 8 -6.59 8.87 -5.07
CA THR A 8 -6.37 8.41 -3.69
C THR A 8 -6.84 6.97 -3.50
N VAL A 9 -8.02 6.63 -4.00
CA VAL A 9 -8.56 5.25 -3.96
C VAL A 9 -7.65 4.30 -4.71
N LEU A 10 -7.20 4.68 -5.91
CA LEU A 10 -6.28 3.87 -6.71
C LEU A 10 -4.95 3.65 -6.01
N ALA A 11 -4.33 4.71 -5.50
CA ALA A 11 -3.07 4.62 -4.76
C ALA A 11 -3.20 3.72 -3.53
N PHE A 12 -4.32 3.81 -2.78
CA PHE A 12 -4.54 2.97 -1.63
C PHE A 12 -4.80 1.50 -2.02
N ILE A 13 -5.67 1.25 -2.99
CA ILE A 13 -6.00 -0.12 -3.41
C ILE A 13 -4.76 -0.82 -3.96
N SER A 14 -3.92 -0.14 -4.75
CA SER A 14 -2.73 -0.72 -5.35
C SER A 14 -1.80 -1.37 -4.32
N THR A 15 -1.58 -0.71 -3.20
CA THR A 15 -0.67 -1.20 -2.15
C THR A 15 -1.32 -2.13 -1.14
N ASN A 16 -2.64 -2.23 -1.13
CA ASN A 16 -3.36 -2.93 -0.07
C ASN A 16 -4.06 -4.23 -0.52
N ILE A 17 -4.05 -4.55 -1.81
CA ILE A 17 -4.63 -5.82 -2.30
C ILE A 17 -3.81 -7.01 -1.77
N ASP A 18 -2.49 -6.97 -1.94
CA ASP A 18 -1.59 -8.02 -1.48
C ASP A 18 -1.51 -8.01 0.04
N TYR A 19 -1.49 -6.82 0.63
CA TYR A 19 -1.49 -6.66 2.07
C TYR A 19 -2.78 -7.21 2.74
N LEU A 20 -3.90 -7.24 2.05
CA LEU A 20 -5.11 -7.89 2.54
C LEU A 20 -4.87 -9.37 2.84
N LEU A 21 -4.15 -10.09 1.98
CA LEU A 21 -3.78 -11.49 2.22
C LEU A 21 -2.90 -11.64 3.47
N ILE A 22 -1.92 -10.76 3.64
CA ILE A 22 -1.05 -10.72 4.81
C ILE A 22 -1.86 -10.53 6.09
N LEU A 23 -2.79 -9.57 6.10
CA LEU A 23 -3.68 -9.33 7.23
C LEU A 23 -4.57 -10.54 7.54
N ILE A 24 -5.08 -11.22 6.51
CA ILE A 24 -5.86 -12.46 6.69
C ILE A 24 -5.02 -13.53 7.40
N ILE A 25 -3.74 -13.71 7.01
CA ILE A 25 -2.81 -14.66 7.65
C ILE A 25 -2.58 -14.27 9.12
N ILE A 26 -2.38 -12.99 9.40
CA ILE A 26 -2.19 -12.49 10.76
C ILE A 26 -3.43 -12.76 11.61
N PHE A 27 -4.63 -12.41 11.14
CA PHE A 27 -5.88 -12.67 11.86
C PHE A 27 -6.18 -14.16 12.02
N ALA A 28 -5.80 -15.00 11.05
CA ALA A 28 -5.95 -16.45 11.16
C ALA A 28 -5.08 -17.05 12.27
N LYS A 29 -3.90 -16.46 12.54
CA LYS A 29 -3.01 -16.89 13.61
C LYS A 29 -3.52 -16.47 15.00
N TYR A 30 -3.98 -15.24 15.15
CA TYR A 30 -4.40 -14.68 16.43
C TYR A 30 -5.93 -14.68 16.52
N LYS A 31 -6.50 -15.68 17.23
CA LYS A 31 -7.96 -15.93 17.24
C LYS A 31 -8.73 -15.24 18.37
N ASN A 32 -8.05 -14.56 19.30
CA ASN A 32 -8.71 -13.93 20.45
C ASN A 32 -9.21 -12.53 20.10
N LYS A 33 -10.40 -12.16 20.60
CA LYS A 33 -10.94 -10.80 20.40
C LYS A 33 -10.06 -9.66 20.95
N HIS A 34 -9.22 -9.97 21.94
CA HIS A 34 -8.25 -8.99 22.46
C HIS A 34 -7.12 -8.74 21.46
N ASP A 35 -6.68 -9.79 20.77
CA ASP A 35 -5.60 -9.73 19.79
C ASP A 35 -6.02 -8.93 18.55
N ASP A 36 -7.32 -8.95 18.21
CA ASP A 36 -7.86 -8.15 17.10
C ASP A 36 -7.55 -6.65 17.24
N LYS A 37 -7.69 -6.10 18.45
CA LYS A 37 -7.38 -4.69 18.72
C LYS A 37 -5.89 -4.41 18.62
N LEU A 38 -5.07 -5.35 19.06
CA LEU A 38 -3.61 -5.22 18.99
C LEU A 38 -3.12 -5.30 17.54
N ILE A 39 -3.73 -6.16 16.71
CA ILE A 39 -3.47 -6.22 15.26
C ILE A 39 -3.87 -4.89 14.61
N PHE A 40 -5.05 -4.39 14.91
CA PHE A 40 -5.53 -3.11 14.38
C PHE A 40 -4.59 -1.95 14.72
N ILE A 41 -4.13 -1.86 15.97
CA ILE A 41 -3.17 -0.82 16.41
C ILE A 41 -1.83 -1.01 15.70
N GLY A 42 -1.34 -2.25 15.61
CA GLY A 42 -0.08 -2.56 14.92
C GLY A 42 -0.12 -2.19 13.45
N GLU A 43 -1.24 -2.50 12.78
CA GLU A 43 -1.49 -2.13 11.40
C GLU A 43 -1.50 -0.61 11.20
N LEU A 44 -2.27 0.10 12.01
CA LEU A 44 -2.38 1.55 11.93
C LEU A 44 -1.03 2.25 12.14
N LEU A 45 -0.20 1.73 13.06
CA LEU A 45 1.14 2.25 13.32
C LEU A 45 2.12 1.87 12.20
N GLY A 46 2.07 0.64 11.69
CA GLY A 46 2.93 0.18 10.61
C GLY A 46 2.67 0.94 9.30
N SER A 47 1.43 0.91 8.82
CA SER A 47 1.02 1.63 7.61
C SER A 47 1.11 3.14 7.77
N GLY A 48 0.76 3.67 8.94
CA GLY A 48 0.94 5.09 9.27
C GLY A 48 2.40 5.53 9.20
N THR A 49 3.34 4.69 9.62
CA THR A 49 4.78 4.95 9.48
C THR A 49 5.19 5.01 8.01
N LEU A 50 4.74 4.06 7.19
CA LEU A 50 5.04 4.05 5.75
C LEU A 50 4.46 5.27 5.02
N ILE A 51 3.22 5.64 5.33
CA ILE A 51 2.58 6.86 4.81
C ILE A 51 3.37 8.10 5.22
N GLY A 52 3.76 8.20 6.50
CA GLY A 52 4.54 9.33 7.02
C GLY A 52 5.91 9.46 6.37
N VAL A 53 6.64 8.35 6.23
CA VAL A 53 7.94 8.31 5.53
C VAL A 53 7.76 8.71 4.06
N SER A 54 6.76 8.15 3.37
CA SER A 54 6.49 8.49 1.97
C SER A 54 6.18 9.98 1.78
N LEU A 55 5.41 10.56 2.71
CA LEU A 55 5.08 11.99 2.68
C LEU A 55 6.33 12.87 2.89
N ILE A 56 7.20 12.49 3.83
CA ILE A 56 8.46 13.21 4.07
C ILE A 56 9.35 13.14 2.81
N VAL A 57 9.53 11.96 2.22
CA VAL A 57 10.32 11.80 1.00
C VAL A 57 9.72 12.60 -0.15
N ALA A 58 8.40 12.55 -0.35
CA ALA A 58 7.71 13.34 -1.37
C ALA A 58 7.89 14.84 -1.17
N PHE A 59 7.85 15.31 0.08
CA PHE A 59 8.10 16.73 0.40
C PHE A 59 9.52 17.16 -0.02
N TRP A 60 10.54 16.33 0.26
CA TRP A 60 11.90 16.61 -0.18
C TRP A 60 12.05 16.61 -1.70
N LEU A 61 11.40 15.67 -2.39
CA LEU A 61 11.41 15.62 -3.85
C LEU A 61 10.72 16.83 -4.50
N LYS A 62 9.67 17.36 -3.87
CA LYS A 62 9.00 18.60 -4.34
C LYS A 62 9.86 19.87 -4.25
N MET A 63 11.01 19.82 -3.59
CA MET A 63 11.99 20.91 -3.65
C MET A 63 12.74 20.98 -4.99
N ILE A 64 12.61 19.94 -5.83
CA ILE A 64 13.11 19.95 -7.21
C ILE A 64 12.23 20.90 -8.02
N PRO A 65 12.79 21.97 -8.64
CA PRO A 65 11.99 23.03 -9.28
C PRO A 65 11.27 22.60 -10.57
N GLU A 66 11.68 21.49 -11.16
CA GLU A 66 11.16 21.00 -12.44
C GLU A 66 10.19 19.84 -12.21
N GLU A 67 8.88 20.12 -12.14
CA GLU A 67 7.83 19.13 -11.84
C GLU A 67 7.78 17.96 -12.82
N TRP A 68 8.11 18.19 -14.11
CA TRP A 68 8.15 17.13 -15.12
C TRP A 68 9.17 16.01 -14.80
N ILE A 69 10.24 16.32 -14.06
CA ILE A 69 11.21 15.32 -13.61
C ILE A 69 10.56 14.36 -12.60
N LEU A 70 9.68 14.88 -11.75
CA LEU A 70 8.98 14.07 -10.74
C LEU A 70 8.04 13.06 -11.39
N GLY A 71 7.57 13.31 -12.59
CA GLY A 71 6.73 12.36 -13.31
C GLY A 71 7.44 11.05 -13.67
N PHE A 72 8.77 11.04 -13.83
CA PHE A 72 9.52 9.80 -14.00
C PHE A 72 9.38 8.83 -12.82
N LEU A 73 9.02 9.33 -11.64
CA LEU A 73 8.68 8.47 -10.50
C LEU A 73 7.48 7.56 -10.80
N GLY A 74 6.61 7.93 -11.75
CA GLY A 74 5.51 7.07 -12.21
C GLY A 74 5.99 5.80 -12.94
N ILE A 75 7.24 5.73 -13.37
CA ILE A 75 7.83 4.51 -13.93
C ILE A 75 8.02 3.45 -12.83
N ILE A 76 8.26 3.88 -11.60
CA ILE A 76 8.52 2.98 -10.47
C ILE A 76 7.35 2.02 -10.24
N PRO A 77 6.09 2.50 -10.06
CA PRO A 77 4.96 1.58 -9.91
C PRO A 77 4.77 0.67 -11.14
N ILE A 78 4.97 1.16 -12.35
CA ILE A 78 4.84 0.31 -13.55
C ILE A 78 5.84 -0.86 -13.50
N VAL A 79 7.11 -0.57 -13.21
CA VAL A 79 8.15 -1.59 -13.11
C VAL A 79 7.88 -2.55 -11.96
N MET A 80 7.43 -2.04 -10.81
CA MET A 80 7.06 -2.84 -9.64
C MET A 80 5.91 -3.79 -9.96
N GLY A 81 4.82 -3.30 -10.54
CA GLY A 81 3.68 -4.14 -10.93
C GLY A 81 4.06 -5.25 -11.90
N ILE A 82 4.94 -4.96 -12.88
CA ILE A 82 5.46 -5.98 -13.80
C ILE A 82 6.32 -7.00 -13.05
N LYS A 83 7.23 -6.54 -12.16
CA LYS A 83 8.10 -7.41 -11.37
C LYS A 83 7.28 -8.35 -10.47
N MET A 84 6.27 -7.84 -9.79
CA MET A 84 5.39 -8.64 -8.91
C MET A 84 4.61 -9.69 -9.70
N TYR A 85 4.05 -9.31 -10.86
CA TYR A 85 3.25 -10.24 -11.68
C TYR A 85 4.08 -11.39 -12.29
N PHE A 86 5.34 -11.14 -12.63
CA PHE A 86 6.23 -12.15 -13.22
C PHE A 86 7.24 -12.77 -12.23
N GLY A 87 7.27 -12.28 -10.99
CA GLY A 87 8.14 -12.77 -9.92
C GLY A 87 7.47 -13.89 -9.12
N ASP A 88 8.27 -14.85 -8.64
CA ASP A 88 7.82 -15.97 -7.79
C ASP A 88 7.96 -15.61 -6.28
N GLU A 89 7.77 -14.33 -5.89
CA GLU A 89 7.88 -13.91 -4.50
C GLU A 89 6.62 -14.34 -3.72
N ASP A 90 6.73 -15.37 -2.89
CA ASP A 90 5.65 -15.83 -1.99
C ASP A 90 5.72 -15.09 -0.65
N GLU A 91 5.17 -13.87 -0.62
CA GLU A 91 5.08 -13.03 0.59
C GLU A 91 4.34 -13.73 1.73
N GLY A 92 3.36 -14.57 1.41
CA GLY A 92 2.59 -15.31 2.41
C GLY A 92 3.46 -16.27 3.22
N ASN A 93 4.42 -16.94 2.60
CA ASN A 93 5.35 -17.84 3.28
C ASN A 93 6.36 -17.06 4.14
N GLU A 94 6.86 -15.92 3.66
CA GLU A 94 7.74 -15.04 4.44
C GLU A 94 7.05 -14.52 5.71
N VAL A 95 5.79 -14.11 5.60
CA VAL A 95 4.98 -13.67 6.73
C VAL A 95 4.75 -14.81 7.74
N ARG A 96 4.44 -16.01 7.26
CA ARG A 96 4.27 -17.19 8.14
C ARG A 96 5.56 -17.53 8.89
N GLU A 97 6.73 -17.43 8.25
CA GLU A 97 8.03 -17.62 8.89
C GLU A 97 8.31 -16.55 9.95
N LYS A 98 8.08 -15.27 9.62
CA LYS A 98 8.24 -14.16 10.57
C LYS A 98 7.31 -14.32 11.77
N LEU A 99 6.06 -14.73 11.56
CA LEU A 99 5.11 -15.02 12.63
C LEU A 99 5.52 -16.24 13.47
N GLY A 100 6.24 -17.20 12.93
CA GLY A 100 6.73 -18.39 13.65
C GLY A 100 7.75 -18.09 14.74
N LYS A 101 8.44 -16.94 14.68
CA LYS A 101 9.45 -16.56 15.68
C LYS A 101 8.80 -16.10 16.99
N PRO A 102 9.39 -16.40 18.16
CA PRO A 102 8.85 -15.94 19.44
C PRO A 102 8.92 -14.42 19.52
N GLN A 103 7.76 -13.77 19.59
CA GLN A 103 7.66 -12.31 19.62
C GLN A 103 7.05 -11.85 20.95
N ARG A 104 7.61 -10.77 21.50
CA ARG A 104 7.20 -10.24 22.80
C ARG A 104 5.89 -9.45 22.76
N SER A 105 5.46 -8.96 21.58
CA SER A 105 4.25 -8.15 21.44
C SER A 105 3.63 -8.32 20.04
N ILE A 106 2.31 -8.55 19.99
CA ILE A 106 1.54 -8.66 18.75
C ILE A 106 1.65 -7.35 17.94
N VAL A 107 1.52 -6.20 18.62
CA VAL A 107 1.62 -4.87 17.98
C VAL A 107 2.96 -4.72 17.25
N LEU A 108 4.06 -5.01 17.95
CA LEU A 108 5.39 -4.90 17.35
C LEU A 108 5.57 -5.88 16.18
N SER A 109 5.02 -7.08 16.32
CA SER A 109 5.04 -8.09 15.26
C SER A 109 4.38 -7.59 13.99
N VAL A 110 3.17 -7.04 14.13
CA VAL A 110 2.40 -6.51 13.00
C VAL A 110 3.15 -5.33 12.37
N ILE A 111 3.64 -4.37 13.16
CA ILE A 111 4.43 -3.24 12.64
C ILE A 111 5.63 -3.74 11.81
N MET A 112 6.40 -4.68 12.36
CA MET A 112 7.60 -5.18 11.69
C MET A 112 7.27 -5.94 10.41
N ILE A 113 6.19 -6.72 10.40
CA ILE A 113 5.72 -7.43 9.21
C ILE A 113 5.28 -6.40 8.16
N THR A 114 4.41 -5.44 8.52
CA THR A 114 3.93 -4.39 7.62
C THR A 114 5.09 -3.63 6.97
N ILE A 115 6.05 -3.17 7.76
CA ILE A 115 7.19 -2.41 7.24
C ILE A 115 8.09 -3.28 6.35
N ALA A 116 8.33 -4.53 6.74
CA ALA A 116 9.27 -5.39 6.03
C ALA A 116 8.68 -5.98 4.73
N THR A 117 7.38 -6.27 4.69
CA THR A 117 6.73 -6.82 3.49
C THR A 117 6.20 -5.73 2.56
N CYS A 118 5.47 -4.76 3.09
CA CYS A 118 4.80 -3.73 2.28
C CYS A 118 5.59 -2.43 2.14
N GLY A 119 6.73 -2.29 2.85
CA GLY A 119 7.52 -1.06 2.82
C GLY A 119 7.97 -0.63 1.43
N PRO A 120 8.64 -1.49 0.64
CA PRO A 120 9.09 -1.15 -0.70
C PRO A 120 7.94 -0.72 -1.62
N ASP A 121 6.83 -1.46 -1.61
CA ASP A 121 5.68 -1.23 -2.47
C ASP A 121 4.94 0.06 -2.10
N ASN A 122 4.69 0.25 -0.80
CA ASN A 122 4.07 1.48 -0.31
C ASN A 122 4.90 2.72 -0.64
N LEU A 123 6.24 2.67 -0.46
CA LEU A 123 7.08 3.80 -0.82
C LEU A 123 7.09 4.04 -2.35
N ALA A 124 7.17 2.97 -3.14
CA ALA A 124 7.18 3.06 -4.60
C ALA A 124 5.91 3.70 -5.17
N ILE A 125 4.77 3.56 -4.49
CA ILE A 125 3.48 4.10 -4.90
C ILE A 125 3.20 5.46 -4.23
N TYR A 126 3.33 5.54 -2.90
CA TYR A 126 2.90 6.73 -2.16
C TYR A 126 3.83 7.92 -2.37
N VAL A 127 5.16 7.69 -2.53
CA VAL A 127 6.09 8.79 -2.78
C VAL A 127 5.73 9.54 -4.08
N PRO A 128 5.68 8.89 -5.25
CA PRO A 128 5.28 9.58 -6.48
C PRO A 128 3.84 10.12 -6.40
N PHE A 129 2.90 9.41 -5.79
CA PHE A 129 1.54 9.90 -5.61
C PHE A 129 1.50 11.21 -4.81
N PHE A 130 2.20 11.29 -3.67
CA PHE A 130 2.24 12.51 -2.86
C PHE A 130 2.95 13.68 -3.56
N THR A 131 3.85 13.41 -4.51
CA THR A 131 4.45 14.50 -5.30
C THR A 131 3.45 15.17 -6.25
N THR A 132 2.39 14.50 -6.67
CA THR A 132 1.35 15.11 -7.55
C THR A 132 0.34 15.95 -6.77
N LEU A 133 0.27 15.83 -5.43
CA LEU A 133 -0.75 16.50 -4.62
C LEU A 133 -0.39 17.95 -4.30
N ASN A 134 -1.38 18.84 -4.23
CA ASN A 134 -1.22 20.15 -3.63
C ASN A 134 -1.20 20.06 -2.10
N ALA A 135 -0.52 20.98 -1.45
CA ALA A 135 -0.42 21.00 0.03
C ALA A 135 -1.79 21.03 0.73
N GLY A 136 -2.78 21.69 0.14
CA GLY A 136 -4.15 21.75 0.67
C GLY A 136 -4.93 20.44 0.59
N ASP A 137 -4.52 19.53 -0.31
CA ASP A 137 -5.19 18.23 -0.53
C ASP A 137 -4.68 17.15 0.44
N ILE A 138 -3.47 17.32 0.98
CA ILE A 138 -2.81 16.33 1.86
C ILE A 138 -3.69 15.93 3.06
N PRO A 139 -4.30 16.84 3.83
CA PRO A 139 -5.14 16.44 4.96
C PRO A 139 -6.35 15.60 4.56
N ILE A 140 -6.94 15.88 3.39
CA ILE A 140 -8.07 15.12 2.84
C ILE A 140 -7.63 13.70 2.50
N VAL A 141 -6.49 13.56 1.82
CA VAL A 141 -5.91 12.27 1.43
C VAL A 141 -5.55 11.44 2.65
N LEU A 142 -4.91 12.04 3.66
CA LEU A 142 -4.57 11.35 4.92
C LEU A 142 -5.83 10.89 5.67
N GLY A 143 -6.88 11.71 5.68
CA GLY A 143 -8.18 11.32 6.25
C GLY A 143 -8.80 10.15 5.51
N LEU A 144 -8.77 10.14 4.18
CA LEU A 144 -9.24 9.02 3.36
C LEU A 144 -8.41 7.76 3.60
N PHE A 145 -7.08 7.86 3.64
CA PHE A 145 -6.20 6.73 3.94
C PHE A 145 -6.49 6.12 5.31
N PHE A 146 -6.71 6.95 6.32
CA PHE A 146 -7.10 6.47 7.64
C PHE A 146 -8.43 5.67 7.61
N ILE A 147 -9.44 6.20 6.91
CA ILE A 147 -10.74 5.50 6.75
C ILE A 147 -10.53 4.16 6.02
N PHE A 148 -9.74 4.16 4.94
CA PHE A 148 -9.49 2.95 4.15
C PHE A 148 -8.66 1.92 4.92
N LEU A 149 -7.68 2.33 5.75
CA LEU A 149 -6.96 1.42 6.64
C LEU A 149 -7.91 0.75 7.65
N CYS A 150 -8.82 1.51 8.25
CA CYS A 150 -9.84 0.94 9.11
C CYS A 150 -10.73 -0.07 8.37
N MET A 151 -11.14 0.27 7.15
CA MET A 151 -11.98 -0.60 6.32
C MET A 151 -11.27 -1.88 5.92
N ILE A 152 -10.03 -1.81 5.44
CA ILE A 152 -9.31 -3.00 4.98
C ILE A 152 -8.98 -3.95 6.13
N THR A 153 -8.60 -3.42 7.28
CA THR A 153 -8.34 -4.22 8.48
C THR A 153 -9.61 -4.94 8.95
N TRP A 154 -10.74 -4.23 8.96
CA TRP A 154 -12.04 -4.84 9.28
C TRP A 154 -12.45 -5.89 8.24
N LEU A 155 -12.27 -5.59 6.95
CA LEU A 155 -12.58 -6.50 5.85
C LEU A 155 -11.73 -7.77 5.91
N SER A 156 -10.41 -7.65 6.15
CA SER A 156 -9.50 -8.77 6.28
C SER A 156 -9.92 -9.72 7.39
N LYS A 157 -10.35 -9.18 8.53
CA LYS A 157 -10.90 -9.98 9.62
C LYS A 157 -12.18 -10.72 9.23
N MET A 158 -13.08 -10.09 8.47
CA MET A 158 -14.28 -10.76 7.98
C MET A 158 -13.94 -11.89 7.02
N ILE A 159 -13.02 -11.63 6.08
CA ILE A 159 -12.61 -12.58 5.04
C ILE A 159 -11.87 -13.78 5.63
N THR A 160 -11.18 -13.61 6.76
CA THR A 160 -10.48 -14.73 7.44
C THR A 160 -11.38 -15.95 7.68
N ASN A 161 -12.68 -15.75 7.76
CA ASN A 161 -13.66 -16.83 7.92
C ASN A 161 -14.31 -17.29 6.59
N LEU A 162 -13.88 -16.76 5.44
CA LEU A 162 -14.50 -16.98 4.13
C LEU A 162 -13.49 -17.55 3.11
N PRO A 163 -13.21 -18.87 3.13
CA PRO A 163 -12.14 -19.48 2.33
C PRO A 163 -12.27 -19.27 0.81
N LYS A 164 -13.51 -19.16 0.31
CA LYS A 164 -13.74 -18.90 -1.14
C LYS A 164 -13.22 -17.55 -1.60
N ILE A 165 -13.27 -16.54 -0.74
CA ILE A 165 -12.79 -15.19 -1.03
C ILE A 165 -11.26 -15.16 -0.96
N GLN A 166 -10.66 -15.88 -0.01
CA GLN A 166 -9.21 -16.03 0.07
C GLN A 166 -8.65 -16.60 -1.25
N VAL A 167 -9.20 -17.72 -1.73
CA VAL A 167 -8.79 -18.34 -3.00
C VAL A 167 -8.95 -17.38 -4.20
N PHE A 168 -9.95 -16.50 -4.19
CA PHE A 168 -10.12 -15.49 -5.23
C PHE A 168 -8.94 -14.51 -5.25
N PHE A 169 -8.57 -13.95 -4.09
CA PHE A 169 -7.45 -13.01 -4.00
C PHE A 169 -6.10 -13.69 -4.26
N GLU A 170 -5.89 -14.92 -3.79
CA GLU A 170 -4.69 -15.70 -4.11
C GLU A 170 -4.53 -15.96 -5.62
N ARG A 171 -5.64 -16.05 -6.35
CA ARG A 171 -5.61 -16.33 -7.81
C ARG A 171 -5.49 -15.09 -8.67
N PHE A 172 -6.11 -13.99 -8.27
CA PHE A 172 -6.27 -12.78 -9.11
C PHE A 172 -5.58 -11.56 -8.53
N GLY A 173 -5.04 -11.61 -7.30
CA GLY A 173 -4.40 -10.50 -6.62
C GLY A 173 -3.32 -9.87 -7.49
N ASP A 174 -2.34 -10.64 -7.92
CA ASP A 174 -1.20 -10.17 -8.72
C ASP A 174 -1.61 -9.48 -10.03
N LEU A 175 -2.65 -10.03 -10.72
CA LEU A 175 -3.17 -9.41 -11.93
C LEU A 175 -3.85 -8.07 -11.65
N ILE A 176 -4.61 -7.99 -10.58
CA ILE A 176 -5.29 -6.75 -10.18
C ILE A 176 -4.25 -5.71 -9.79
N THR A 177 -3.27 -6.10 -9.00
CA THR A 177 -2.14 -5.25 -8.58
C THR A 177 -1.36 -4.72 -9.78
N LEU A 178 -1.00 -5.58 -10.74
CA LEU A 178 -0.35 -5.16 -11.98
C LEU A 178 -1.15 -4.07 -12.72
N LEU A 179 -2.46 -4.30 -12.93
CA LEU A 179 -3.30 -3.36 -13.66
C LEU A 179 -3.39 -2.01 -12.94
N VAL A 180 -3.54 -2.02 -11.62
CA VAL A 180 -3.65 -0.79 -10.81
C VAL A 180 -2.31 -0.05 -10.78
N TYR A 181 -1.18 -0.76 -10.64
CA TYR A 181 0.16 -0.16 -10.66
C TYR A 181 0.49 0.51 -12.00
N VAL A 182 0.17 -0.16 -13.12
CA VAL A 182 0.36 0.41 -14.45
C VAL A 182 -0.52 1.64 -14.65
N PHE A 183 -1.79 1.57 -14.25
CA PHE A 183 -2.71 2.70 -14.37
C PHE A 183 -2.25 3.90 -13.52
N LEU A 184 -1.84 3.66 -12.29
CA LEU A 184 -1.35 4.72 -11.40
C LEU A 184 -0.04 5.34 -11.91
N GLY A 185 0.89 4.52 -12.40
CA GLY A 185 2.14 5.03 -12.97
C GLY A 185 1.90 5.92 -14.20
N ILE A 186 0.97 5.52 -15.07
CA ILE A 186 0.55 6.37 -16.22
C ILE A 186 -0.12 7.66 -15.72
N TYR A 187 -0.98 7.57 -14.70
CA TYR A 187 -1.60 8.74 -14.10
C TYR A 187 -0.56 9.75 -13.60
N ILE A 188 0.47 9.29 -12.88
CA ILE A 188 1.55 10.14 -12.36
C ILE A 188 2.33 10.81 -13.49
N LEU A 189 2.68 10.06 -14.55
CA LEU A 189 3.37 10.58 -15.73
C LEU A 189 2.58 11.70 -16.43
N LEU A 190 1.25 11.57 -16.50
CA LEU A 190 0.37 12.57 -17.12
C LEU A 190 0.19 13.79 -16.21
N GLU A 191 -0.08 13.59 -14.92
CA GLU A 191 -0.36 14.67 -13.96
C GLU A 191 0.86 15.58 -13.74
N SER A 192 2.07 15.01 -13.74
CA SER A 192 3.32 15.76 -13.58
C SER A 192 3.75 16.52 -14.85
N GLY A 193 2.99 16.43 -15.93
CA GLY A 193 3.33 17.12 -17.19
C GLY A 193 4.56 16.54 -17.92
N THR A 194 5.06 15.38 -17.51
CA THR A 194 6.25 14.75 -18.11
C THR A 194 6.05 14.49 -19.60
N ILE A 195 4.91 13.93 -19.98
CA ILE A 195 4.61 13.64 -21.40
C ILE A 195 4.49 14.93 -22.20
N GLN A 196 3.86 15.96 -21.63
CA GLN A 196 3.67 17.27 -22.28
C GLN A 196 4.99 18.02 -22.48
N HIS A 197 6.01 17.73 -21.67
CA HIS A 197 7.34 18.35 -21.80
C HIS A 197 8.09 17.84 -23.05
N PHE A 198 7.80 16.61 -23.54
CA PHE A 198 8.49 15.97 -24.65
C PHE A 198 7.67 15.98 -25.98
N ILE A 199 6.41 16.39 -25.94
CA ILE A 199 5.54 16.53 -27.11
C ILE A 199 5.26 18.01 -27.37
#